data_2f9387e0c6fbb55ba56fa5752cc2bf63
#
_entry.id   2f9387e0c6fbb55ba56fa5752cc2bf63
#
_cell.length_a   1.000
_cell.length_b   1.000
_cell.length_c   1.000
_cell.angle_alpha   90.00
_cell.angle_beta   90.00
_cell.angle_gamma   90.00
#
_symmetry.space_group_name_H-M   'P 1'
#
loop_
_entity.id
_entity.type
_entity.pdbx_description
1 polymer ?
#
loop_
_entity_poly.entity_id
_entity_poly.type
_entity_poly.pdbx_seq_one_letter_code
_entity_poly.pdbx_strand_id
1 'polypeptide(L)'
;MSTQNYATQNLIDLDLLKASAFDASPEPSLVVSHDGALVAVNEAAEALFGQGLALLTRGRFGAALPAGSALVSLFERARMEGVRVRERGVEISLFGHPSFQADGAAVPLADGSVLLTLHVHGRALGSEGNGVEQAGLRTIVGLGHMLAHEIKNPLAGIRGAAQLLKTGARAEDAPLAQLIVDETDRIRRLVDRMEAFSDDALPDCKPINIHQVLDRVKALAANGVADGLQLSDHYDPSLPPAYGDEDQLIQIFLNLVKNAAEAAHGRGDGRGAITIHTAYRHGVKLRAAKGQSLRGAPLEVRIQDNGPGVPGHLRESLFQPFVSTKANGAGLGLALVTKLVSGHGGLIDFESEPGRTTFRVLLPIASEEEVPG
;
A
#
# COMPACT_ATOMS: atom_id res chain seq x y z
N MET A 1 -28.67 31.96 -41.21
CA MET A 1 -28.35 32.20 -39.75
C MET A 1 -28.04 30.93 -38.96
N SER A 2 -27.73 29.79 -39.61
CA SER A 2 -27.61 28.50 -38.89
C SER A 2 -26.19 27.94 -38.78
N THR A 3 -25.21 28.44 -39.51
CA THR A 3 -23.84 27.91 -39.55
C THR A 3 -22.87 28.49 -38.50
N GLN A 4 -23.13 29.72 -38.01
CA GLN A 4 -22.27 30.34 -36.98
C GLN A 4 -22.52 29.80 -35.56
N ASN A 5 -23.75 29.34 -35.26
CA ASN A 5 -24.06 28.79 -33.93
C ASN A 5 -23.45 27.40 -33.70
N TYR A 6 -23.29 26.54 -34.75
CA TYR A 6 -22.68 25.22 -34.62
C TYR A 6 -21.18 25.28 -34.36
N ALA A 7 -20.46 26.25 -34.92
CA ALA A 7 -19.01 26.38 -34.71
C ALA A 7 -18.66 26.83 -33.26
N THR A 8 -19.49 27.70 -32.69
CA THR A 8 -19.25 28.20 -31.32
C THR A 8 -19.59 27.17 -30.25
N GLN A 9 -20.64 26.34 -30.46
CA GLN A 9 -21.02 25.26 -29.54
C GLN A 9 -20.01 24.12 -29.54
N ASN A 10 -19.45 23.75 -30.71
CA ASN A 10 -18.40 22.73 -30.81
C ASN A 10 -17.05 23.20 -30.20
N LEU A 11 -16.75 24.48 -30.15
CA LEU A 11 -15.53 25.03 -29.52
C LEU A 11 -15.63 24.98 -27.99
N ILE A 12 -16.81 25.25 -27.42
CA ILE A 12 -17.05 25.16 -25.97
C ILE A 12 -16.94 23.70 -25.50
N ASP A 13 -17.50 22.75 -26.25
CA ASP A 13 -17.41 21.33 -25.96
C ASP A 13 -15.97 20.80 -26.08
N LEU A 14 -15.18 21.31 -27.02
CA LEU A 14 -13.80 20.86 -27.24
C LEU A 14 -12.86 21.34 -26.12
N ASP A 15 -13.02 22.55 -25.61
CA ASP A 15 -12.20 23.06 -24.51
C ASP A 15 -12.57 22.40 -23.19
N LEU A 16 -13.84 22.12 -22.95
CA LEU A 16 -14.30 21.31 -21.81
C LEU A 16 -13.77 19.87 -21.89
N LEU A 17 -13.77 19.28 -23.07
CA LEU A 17 -13.23 17.94 -23.30
C LEU A 17 -11.71 17.88 -23.05
N LYS A 18 -10.96 18.90 -23.49
CA LYS A 18 -9.52 19.01 -23.24
C LYS A 18 -9.20 19.16 -21.75
N ALA A 19 -9.95 20.02 -21.03
CA ALA A 19 -9.79 20.18 -19.59
C ALA A 19 -10.09 18.89 -18.86
N SER A 20 -11.20 18.20 -19.20
CA SER A 20 -11.54 16.90 -18.62
C SER A 20 -10.50 15.83 -18.93
N ALA A 21 -9.90 15.84 -20.13
CA ALA A 21 -8.85 14.88 -20.50
C ALA A 21 -7.54 15.12 -19.73
N PHE A 22 -7.21 16.39 -19.43
CA PHE A 22 -6.06 16.75 -18.60
C PHE A 22 -6.27 16.27 -17.15
N ASP A 23 -7.45 16.54 -16.58
CA ASP A 23 -7.78 16.13 -15.20
C ASP A 23 -7.88 14.60 -15.07
N ALA A 24 -8.42 13.91 -16.06
CA ALA A 24 -8.54 12.46 -16.07
C ALA A 24 -7.22 11.71 -16.35
N SER A 25 -6.14 12.43 -16.69
CA SER A 25 -4.84 11.79 -16.94
C SER A 25 -4.32 11.13 -15.65
N PRO A 26 -3.95 9.85 -15.70
CA PRO A 26 -3.41 9.15 -14.54
C PRO A 26 -2.00 9.59 -14.16
N GLU A 27 -1.29 10.28 -15.06
CA GLU A 27 0.05 10.79 -14.81
C GLU A 27 -0.01 12.17 -14.16
N PRO A 28 0.65 12.38 -13.00
CA PRO A 28 0.78 13.69 -12.37
C PRO A 28 1.31 14.74 -13.34
N SER A 29 0.50 15.75 -13.61
CA SER A 29 0.80 16.76 -14.60
C SER A 29 0.56 18.18 -14.07
N LEU A 30 1.52 19.08 -14.35
CA LEU A 30 1.55 20.47 -13.90
C LEU A 30 1.76 21.38 -15.13
N VAL A 31 1.05 22.48 -15.21
CA VAL A 31 1.33 23.52 -16.20
C VAL A 31 1.92 24.73 -15.48
N VAL A 32 3.11 25.10 -15.88
CA VAL A 32 3.84 26.25 -15.33
C VAL A 32 4.01 27.29 -16.43
N SER A 33 3.60 28.53 -16.17
CA SER A 33 3.72 29.63 -17.09
C SER A 33 5.19 30.03 -17.33
N HIS A 34 5.44 30.80 -18.35
CA HIS A 34 6.78 31.25 -18.73
C HIS A 34 7.49 32.06 -17.62
N ASP A 35 6.73 32.76 -16.75
CA ASP A 35 7.23 33.52 -15.60
C ASP A 35 7.36 32.63 -14.31
N GLY A 36 7.04 31.35 -14.41
CA GLY A 36 7.18 30.39 -13.34
C GLY A 36 5.99 30.31 -12.39
N ALA A 37 4.82 30.84 -12.75
CA ALA A 37 3.61 30.63 -11.96
C ALA A 37 2.96 29.28 -12.30
N LEU A 38 2.44 28.58 -11.29
CA LEU A 38 1.66 27.37 -11.50
C LEU A 38 0.26 27.73 -12.01
N VAL A 39 -0.07 27.31 -13.23
CA VAL A 39 -1.31 27.66 -13.94
C VAL A 39 -2.37 26.59 -13.77
N ALA A 40 -1.99 25.32 -13.89
CA ALA A 40 -2.91 24.20 -13.76
C ALA A 40 -2.20 22.97 -13.19
N VAL A 41 -2.99 22.16 -12.52
CA VAL A 41 -2.60 20.84 -12.01
C VAL A 41 -3.74 19.87 -12.24
N ASN A 42 -3.45 18.62 -12.56
CA ASN A 42 -4.49 17.61 -12.68
C ASN A 42 -4.70 16.85 -11.35
N GLU A 43 -5.79 16.07 -11.26
CA GLU A 43 -6.12 15.30 -10.05
C GLU A 43 -4.96 14.40 -9.59
N ALA A 44 -4.22 13.78 -10.53
CA ALA A 44 -3.08 12.93 -10.20
C ALA A 44 -1.92 13.73 -9.57
N ALA A 45 -1.65 14.95 -10.04
CA ALA A 45 -0.66 15.83 -9.44
C ALA A 45 -1.11 16.38 -8.08
N GLU A 46 -2.39 16.72 -7.92
CA GLU A 46 -2.94 17.08 -6.61
C GLU A 46 -2.79 15.95 -5.60
N ALA A 47 -3.04 14.72 -6.05
CA ALA A 47 -2.85 13.53 -5.23
C ALA A 47 -1.39 13.32 -4.83
N LEU A 48 -0.45 13.47 -5.77
CA LEU A 48 0.98 13.28 -5.54
C LEU A 48 1.57 14.36 -4.63
N PHE A 49 1.26 15.62 -4.89
CA PHE A 49 1.87 16.76 -4.18
C PHE A 49 1.13 17.11 -2.88
N GLY A 50 -0.14 16.76 -2.74
CA GLY A 50 -0.93 16.97 -1.52
C GLY A 50 -0.84 18.40 -0.97
N GLN A 51 -0.45 18.54 0.30
CA GLN A 51 -0.24 19.87 0.93
C GLN A 51 0.92 20.67 0.32
N GLY A 52 1.87 19.99 -0.34
CA GLY A 52 2.95 20.66 -1.07
C GLY A 52 2.45 21.52 -2.24
N LEU A 53 1.27 21.21 -2.79
CA LEU A 53 0.66 22.01 -3.84
C LEU A 53 0.39 23.46 -3.40
N ALA A 54 -0.06 23.66 -2.17
CA ALA A 54 -0.29 24.99 -1.60
C ALA A 54 1.00 25.83 -1.49
N LEU A 55 2.15 25.18 -1.38
CA LEU A 55 3.46 25.82 -1.41
C LEU A 55 3.88 26.17 -2.84
N LEU A 56 3.60 25.27 -3.80
CA LEU A 56 3.89 25.49 -5.22
C LEU A 56 3.06 26.63 -5.82
N THR A 57 1.84 26.89 -5.32
CA THR A 57 0.94 27.96 -5.79
C THR A 57 1.24 29.32 -5.19
N ARG A 58 2.00 29.43 -4.07
CA ARG A 58 2.25 30.69 -3.35
C ARG A 58 3.37 31.55 -3.91
N GLY A 59 3.99 31.17 -5.02
CA GLY A 59 5.11 31.92 -5.58
C GLY A 59 5.55 31.39 -6.94
N ARG A 60 6.79 31.69 -7.33
CA ARG A 60 7.38 31.05 -8.50
C ARG A 60 7.64 29.59 -8.22
N PHE A 61 7.34 28.73 -9.17
CA PHE A 61 7.49 27.28 -9.11
C PHE A 61 8.83 26.81 -8.50
N GLY A 62 9.94 27.48 -8.86
CA GLY A 62 11.26 27.17 -8.31
C GLY A 62 11.49 27.61 -6.87
N ALA A 63 10.73 28.59 -6.35
CA ALA A 63 10.94 29.12 -5.00
C ALA A 63 10.41 28.18 -3.90
N ALA A 64 9.49 27.29 -4.23
CA ALA A 64 8.87 26.33 -3.31
C ALA A 64 9.56 24.97 -3.31
N LEU A 65 10.63 24.80 -4.09
CA LEU A 65 11.36 23.54 -4.23
C LEU A 65 12.78 23.69 -3.67
N PRO A 66 13.39 22.63 -3.16
CA PRO A 66 14.78 22.66 -2.72
C PRO A 66 15.73 23.13 -3.82
N ALA A 67 16.80 23.82 -3.43
CA ALA A 67 17.84 24.23 -4.36
C ALA A 67 18.42 22.99 -5.09
N GLY A 68 18.46 23.05 -6.42
CA GLY A 68 18.90 21.92 -7.25
C GLY A 68 17.80 20.89 -7.57
N SER A 69 16.54 21.19 -7.29
CA SER A 69 15.43 20.30 -7.63
C SER A 69 15.42 19.95 -9.12
N ALA A 70 15.34 18.65 -9.42
CA ALA A 70 15.26 18.14 -10.78
C ALA A 70 14.04 18.67 -11.55
N LEU A 71 12.92 18.93 -10.87
CA LEU A 71 11.73 19.54 -11.47
C LEU A 71 12.00 20.95 -12.00
N VAL A 72 12.75 21.76 -11.24
CA VAL A 72 13.14 23.09 -11.65
C VAL A 72 14.07 23.02 -12.85
N SER A 73 15.05 22.11 -12.83
CA SER A 73 15.98 21.88 -13.94
C SER A 73 15.25 21.48 -15.22
N LEU A 74 14.28 20.56 -15.13
CA LEU A 74 13.45 20.14 -16.26
C LEU A 74 12.64 21.31 -16.85
N PHE A 75 11.99 22.09 -15.97
CA PHE A 75 11.21 23.26 -16.36
C PHE A 75 12.09 24.30 -17.09
N GLU A 76 13.19 24.72 -16.46
CA GLU A 76 14.08 25.73 -17.02
C GLU A 76 14.70 25.31 -18.36
N ARG A 77 15.12 24.05 -18.49
CA ARG A 77 15.65 23.54 -19.75
C ARG A 77 14.62 23.55 -20.87
N ALA A 78 13.42 23.03 -20.61
CA ALA A 78 12.34 23.04 -21.60
C ALA A 78 11.94 24.45 -22.00
N ARG A 79 11.89 25.39 -21.02
CA ARG A 79 11.56 26.80 -21.23
C ARG A 79 12.63 27.53 -22.06
N MET A 80 13.92 27.32 -21.74
CA MET A 80 15.03 28.03 -22.39
C MET A 80 15.37 27.46 -23.77
N GLU A 81 15.33 26.13 -23.91
CA GLU A 81 15.72 25.46 -25.16
C GLU A 81 14.54 25.35 -26.15
N GLY A 82 13.30 25.53 -25.68
CA GLY A 82 12.09 25.41 -26.52
C GLY A 82 11.83 23.99 -27.04
N VAL A 83 12.46 22.95 -26.43
CA VAL A 83 12.37 21.55 -26.85
C VAL A 83 11.81 20.68 -25.74
N ARG A 84 11.30 19.51 -26.12
CA ARG A 84 10.88 18.50 -25.15
C ARG A 84 12.10 17.92 -24.43
N VAL A 85 12.06 17.95 -23.10
CA VAL A 85 13.09 17.37 -22.24
C VAL A 85 12.52 16.15 -21.54
N ARG A 86 13.28 15.05 -21.49
CA ARG A 86 12.95 13.86 -20.66
C ARG A 86 14.17 13.48 -19.86
N GLU A 87 13.94 13.12 -18.61
CA GLU A 87 14.97 12.66 -17.69
C GLU A 87 14.43 11.47 -16.90
N ARG A 88 15.21 10.40 -16.80
CA ARG A 88 14.80 9.16 -16.12
C ARG A 88 15.40 9.08 -14.74
N GLY A 89 14.64 8.50 -13.79
CA GLY A 89 15.13 8.21 -12.45
C GLY A 89 15.55 9.46 -11.69
N VAL A 90 14.88 10.59 -11.89
CA VAL A 90 15.18 11.83 -11.17
C VAL A 90 14.61 11.75 -9.75
N GLU A 91 15.40 12.17 -8.78
CA GLU A 91 14.95 12.29 -7.40
C GLU A 91 14.16 13.60 -7.24
N ILE A 92 12.89 13.44 -6.89
CA ILE A 92 11.99 14.57 -6.63
C ILE A 92 11.92 14.77 -5.12
N SER A 93 12.39 15.92 -4.66
CA SER A 93 12.32 16.33 -3.26
C SER A 93 11.35 17.49 -3.11
N LEU A 94 10.44 17.38 -2.15
CA LEU A 94 9.47 18.41 -1.79
C LEU A 94 9.62 18.74 -0.31
N PHE A 95 9.43 20.00 0.06
CA PHE A 95 9.47 20.37 1.48
C PHE A 95 8.36 19.66 2.26
N GLY A 96 8.76 18.90 3.28
CA GLY A 96 7.85 18.16 4.15
C GLY A 96 7.40 16.79 3.62
N HIS A 97 7.95 16.34 2.49
CA HIS A 97 7.70 15.02 1.92
C HIS A 97 9.00 14.24 1.76
N PRO A 98 8.98 12.91 1.92
CA PRO A 98 10.13 12.08 1.54
C PRO A 98 10.40 12.22 0.04
N SER A 99 11.68 12.22 -0.35
CA SER A 99 12.05 12.20 -1.76
C SER A 99 11.60 10.89 -2.42
N PHE A 100 11.23 10.98 -3.70
CA PHE A 100 10.85 9.83 -4.50
C PHE A 100 11.49 9.89 -5.89
N GLN A 101 11.63 8.75 -6.56
CA GLN A 101 12.16 8.68 -7.92
C GLN A 101 11.02 8.69 -8.94
N ALA A 102 11.20 9.46 -10.01
CA ALA A 102 10.26 9.53 -11.12
C ALA A 102 11.01 9.76 -12.44
N ASP A 103 10.40 9.35 -13.55
CA ASP A 103 10.77 9.86 -14.86
C ASP A 103 10.03 11.18 -15.08
N GLY A 104 10.75 12.24 -15.35
CA GLY A 104 10.20 13.56 -15.63
C GLY A 104 10.18 13.85 -17.12
N ALA A 105 9.10 14.46 -17.61
CA ALA A 105 9.01 15.04 -18.94
C ALA A 105 8.54 16.49 -18.85
N ALA A 106 9.18 17.36 -19.63
CA ALA A 106 8.81 18.77 -19.76
C ALA A 106 8.59 19.06 -21.26
N VAL A 107 7.43 19.63 -21.58
CA VAL A 107 7.00 19.94 -22.94
C VAL A 107 6.63 21.40 -23.01
N PRO A 108 7.32 22.24 -23.81
CA PRO A 108 6.93 23.63 -24.03
C PRO A 108 5.62 23.68 -24.82
N LEU A 109 4.71 24.54 -24.39
CA LEU A 109 3.43 24.80 -25.02
C LEU A 109 3.51 26.05 -25.90
N ALA A 110 2.50 26.26 -26.77
CA ALA A 110 2.51 27.32 -27.76
C ALA A 110 2.44 28.75 -27.17
N ASP A 111 1.92 28.88 -25.95
CA ASP A 111 1.84 30.14 -25.19
C ASP A 111 3.10 30.44 -24.35
N GLY A 112 4.14 29.62 -24.48
CA GLY A 112 5.39 29.74 -23.72
C GLY A 112 5.33 29.12 -22.33
N SER A 113 4.21 28.55 -21.91
CA SER A 113 4.13 27.74 -20.70
C SER A 113 4.76 26.34 -20.92
N VAL A 114 5.02 25.61 -19.85
CA VAL A 114 5.61 24.26 -19.89
C VAL A 114 4.71 23.29 -19.17
N LEU A 115 4.35 22.20 -19.85
CA LEU A 115 3.70 21.05 -19.26
C LEU A 115 4.77 20.12 -18.66
N LEU A 116 4.74 19.93 -17.36
CA LEU A 116 5.54 18.95 -16.65
C LEU A 116 4.70 17.72 -16.37
N THR A 117 5.19 16.54 -16.71
CA THR A 117 4.55 15.26 -16.43
C THR A 117 5.53 14.35 -15.70
N LEU A 118 5.08 13.67 -14.65
CA LEU A 118 5.88 12.77 -13.85
C LEU A 118 5.36 11.35 -13.97
N HIS A 119 6.25 10.43 -14.26
CA HIS A 119 5.99 9.01 -14.16
C HIS A 119 6.73 8.47 -12.92
N VAL A 120 6.02 8.31 -11.82
CA VAL A 120 6.62 7.93 -10.53
C VAL A 120 6.99 6.45 -10.55
N HIS A 121 8.28 6.15 -10.38
CA HIS A 121 8.75 4.78 -10.22
C HIS A 121 8.55 4.32 -8.77
N GLY A 122 7.65 3.36 -8.59
CA GLY A 122 7.54 2.60 -7.36
C GLY A 122 7.52 3.41 -6.07
N ARG A 123 6.42 4.06 -5.81
CA ARG A 123 5.81 4.30 -4.48
C ARG A 123 4.58 5.17 -4.66
N ALA A 124 3.45 4.55 -4.83
CA ALA A 124 2.20 5.27 -4.58
C ALA A 124 2.13 5.55 -3.06
N LEU A 125 2.56 6.75 -2.67
CA LEU A 125 2.05 7.38 -1.46
C LEU A 125 0.56 7.61 -1.70
N GLY A 126 -0.23 6.67 -1.20
CA GLY A 126 -1.67 6.75 -1.09
C GLY A 126 -2.37 7.39 -2.28
N SER A 127 -2.68 6.67 -3.33
CA SER A 127 -3.74 7.09 -4.24
C SER A 127 -4.10 6.02 -5.28
N GLU A 128 -5.29 5.99 -5.56
CA GLU A 128 -6.07 5.67 -6.75
C GLU A 128 -5.29 5.80 -8.09
N GLY A 129 -4.22 5.04 -8.27
CA GLY A 129 -3.39 5.03 -9.49
C GLY A 129 -3.31 3.66 -10.16
N ASN A 130 -4.20 2.72 -9.84
CA ASN A 130 -4.25 1.41 -10.46
C ASN A 130 -5.64 1.07 -11.00
N GLY A 131 -6.23 1.97 -11.76
CA GLY A 131 -7.51 1.68 -12.40
C GLY A 131 -7.48 0.42 -13.27
N VAL A 132 -6.36 0.09 -13.90
CA VAL A 132 -6.21 -1.11 -14.73
C VAL A 132 -5.75 -2.31 -13.90
N GLU A 133 -4.78 -2.14 -12.99
CA GLU A 133 -4.37 -3.21 -12.06
C GLU A 133 -5.44 -3.46 -10.98
N GLN A 134 -6.11 -2.42 -10.46
CA GLN A 134 -7.24 -2.60 -9.56
C GLN A 134 -8.49 -3.12 -10.27
N ALA A 135 -8.73 -2.80 -11.54
CA ALA A 135 -9.79 -3.46 -12.31
C ALA A 135 -9.48 -4.94 -12.53
N GLY A 136 -8.22 -5.29 -12.83
CA GLY A 136 -7.77 -6.68 -12.88
C GLY A 136 -7.85 -7.37 -11.51
N LEU A 137 -7.41 -6.70 -10.44
CA LEU A 137 -7.51 -7.18 -9.06
C LEU A 137 -8.97 -7.27 -8.59
N ARG A 138 -9.83 -6.28 -8.88
CA ARG A 138 -11.27 -6.33 -8.57
C ARG A 138 -11.98 -7.45 -9.33
N THR A 139 -11.59 -7.75 -10.57
CA THR A 139 -12.14 -8.88 -11.33
C THR A 139 -11.68 -10.21 -10.72
N ILE A 140 -10.40 -10.33 -10.30
CA ILE A 140 -9.87 -11.51 -9.59
C ILE A 140 -10.49 -11.62 -8.20
N VAL A 141 -10.68 -10.50 -7.50
CA VAL A 141 -11.29 -10.41 -6.18
C VAL A 141 -12.76 -10.78 -6.23
N GLY A 142 -13.56 -10.25 -7.17
CA GLY A 142 -14.97 -10.57 -7.30
C GLY A 142 -15.23 -12.02 -7.72
N LEU A 143 -14.38 -12.59 -8.57
CA LEU A 143 -14.37 -14.01 -8.92
C LEU A 143 -13.88 -14.88 -7.74
N GLY A 144 -12.99 -14.34 -6.90
CA GLY A 144 -12.38 -15.06 -5.78
C GLY A 144 -13.39 -15.59 -4.78
N HIS A 145 -14.38 -14.79 -4.41
CA HIS A 145 -15.40 -15.19 -3.42
C HIS A 145 -16.32 -16.29 -3.95
N MET A 146 -16.81 -16.17 -5.19
CA MET A 146 -17.65 -17.18 -5.82
C MET A 146 -16.87 -18.48 -6.07
N LEU A 147 -15.64 -18.38 -6.60
CA LEU A 147 -14.77 -19.54 -6.84
C LEU A 147 -14.32 -20.20 -5.53
N ALA A 148 -14.14 -19.45 -4.45
CA ALA A 148 -13.73 -20.01 -3.16
C ALA A 148 -14.76 -21.03 -2.66
N HIS A 149 -16.05 -20.68 -2.68
CA HIS A 149 -17.12 -21.61 -2.28
C HIS A 149 -17.21 -22.83 -3.21
N GLU A 150 -17.10 -22.63 -4.53
CA GLU A 150 -17.16 -23.72 -5.50
C GLU A 150 -15.95 -24.65 -5.47
N ILE A 151 -14.78 -24.15 -5.04
CA ILE A 151 -13.56 -24.97 -4.85
C ILE A 151 -13.59 -25.69 -3.50
N LYS A 152 -14.08 -25.04 -2.44
CA LYS A 152 -14.16 -25.68 -1.09
C LYS A 152 -15.03 -26.93 -1.07
N ASN A 153 -16.13 -26.91 -1.85
CA ASN A 153 -17.06 -28.05 -1.91
C ASN A 153 -16.39 -29.34 -2.43
N PRO A 154 -15.77 -29.37 -3.64
CA PRO A 154 -15.07 -30.57 -4.10
C PRO A 154 -13.89 -30.94 -3.21
N LEU A 155 -13.16 -29.98 -2.63
CA LEU A 155 -12.09 -30.28 -1.69
C LEU A 155 -12.59 -30.99 -0.44
N ALA A 156 -13.75 -30.60 0.10
CA ALA A 156 -14.37 -31.30 1.23
C ALA A 156 -14.71 -32.76 0.88
N GLY A 157 -15.20 -33.00 -0.34
CA GLY A 157 -15.46 -34.35 -0.86
C GLY A 157 -14.19 -35.19 -0.99
N ILE A 158 -13.13 -34.64 -1.59
CA ILE A 158 -11.82 -35.31 -1.75
C ILE A 158 -11.23 -35.65 -0.40
N ARG A 159 -11.24 -34.70 0.56
CA ARG A 159 -10.78 -34.89 1.93
C ARG A 159 -11.54 -36.01 2.65
N GLY A 160 -12.88 -35.97 2.57
CA GLY A 160 -13.73 -37.01 3.16
C GLY A 160 -13.45 -38.41 2.60
N ALA A 161 -13.33 -38.49 1.27
CA ALA A 161 -12.97 -39.77 0.62
C ALA A 161 -11.58 -40.27 1.05
N ALA A 162 -10.58 -39.41 1.13
CA ALA A 162 -9.24 -39.73 1.57
C ALA A 162 -9.22 -40.18 3.04
N GLN A 163 -10.02 -39.56 3.91
CA GLN A 163 -10.17 -39.98 5.31
C GLN A 163 -10.82 -41.36 5.45
N LEU A 164 -11.84 -41.66 4.63
CA LEU A 164 -12.49 -42.99 4.61
C LEU A 164 -11.50 -44.05 4.10
N LEU A 165 -10.78 -43.74 3.01
CA LEU A 165 -9.74 -44.63 2.48
C LEU A 165 -8.68 -44.95 3.55
N LYS A 166 -8.23 -43.92 4.30
CA LYS A 166 -7.24 -44.10 5.38
C LYS A 166 -7.72 -45.05 6.47
N THR A 167 -9.02 -45.04 6.80
CA THR A 167 -9.59 -45.91 7.86
C THR A 167 -9.58 -47.40 7.48
N GLY A 168 -9.69 -47.70 6.17
CA GLY A 168 -9.67 -49.04 5.63
C GLY A 168 -8.38 -49.43 4.90
N ALA A 169 -7.38 -48.58 4.87
CA ALA A 169 -6.15 -48.75 4.11
C ALA A 169 -5.22 -49.82 4.72
N ARG A 170 -4.47 -50.51 3.86
CA ARG A 170 -3.31 -51.26 4.27
C ARG A 170 -2.23 -50.32 4.82
N ALA A 171 -1.33 -50.82 5.65
CA ALA A 171 -0.26 -50.01 6.25
C ALA A 171 0.61 -49.25 5.21
N GLU A 172 0.77 -49.83 4.01
CA GLU A 172 1.51 -49.27 2.89
C GLU A 172 0.75 -48.14 2.17
N ASP A 173 -0.60 -48.13 2.20
CA ASP A 173 -1.46 -47.14 1.50
C ASP A 173 -1.86 -45.97 2.41
N ALA A 174 -1.82 -46.17 3.73
CA ALA A 174 -2.19 -45.13 4.71
C ALA A 174 -1.41 -43.81 4.56
N PRO A 175 -0.09 -43.80 4.26
CA PRO A 175 0.67 -42.57 4.00
C PRO A 175 0.19 -41.79 2.77
N LEU A 176 -0.26 -42.47 1.69
CA LEU A 176 -0.79 -41.86 0.50
C LEU A 176 -2.12 -41.19 0.77
N ALA A 177 -3.02 -41.87 1.50
CA ALA A 177 -4.28 -41.27 1.92
C ALA A 177 -4.06 -40.04 2.83
N GLN A 178 -3.08 -40.07 3.72
CA GLN A 178 -2.70 -38.94 4.56
C GLN A 178 -2.18 -37.75 3.69
N LEU A 179 -1.33 -38.04 2.71
CA LEU A 179 -0.80 -37.04 1.80
C LEU A 179 -1.94 -36.29 1.06
N ILE A 180 -2.98 -37.04 0.61
CA ILE A 180 -4.15 -36.43 -0.03
C ILE A 180 -4.90 -35.49 0.93
N VAL A 181 -5.08 -35.91 2.20
CA VAL A 181 -5.69 -35.06 3.23
C VAL A 181 -4.86 -33.79 3.44
N ASP A 182 -3.56 -33.92 3.62
CA ASP A 182 -2.66 -32.80 3.90
C ASP A 182 -2.63 -31.80 2.74
N GLU A 183 -2.59 -32.26 1.49
CA GLU A 183 -2.59 -31.41 0.32
C GLU A 183 -3.97 -30.76 0.10
N THR A 184 -5.06 -31.48 0.38
CA THR A 184 -6.41 -30.90 0.35
C THR A 184 -6.58 -29.78 1.38
N ASP A 185 -6.08 -29.98 2.60
CA ASP A 185 -6.07 -28.97 3.65
C ASP A 185 -5.15 -27.79 3.29
N ARG A 186 -4.07 -28.03 2.56
CA ARG A 186 -3.20 -26.98 2.03
C ARG A 186 -3.92 -26.10 0.99
N ILE A 187 -4.59 -26.71 0.01
CA ILE A 187 -5.36 -26.00 -1.01
C ILE A 187 -6.50 -25.20 -0.35
N ARG A 188 -7.22 -25.80 0.60
CA ARG A 188 -8.27 -25.10 1.34
C ARG A 188 -7.75 -23.84 2.02
N ARG A 189 -6.60 -23.90 2.71
CA ARG A 189 -5.97 -22.72 3.33
C ARG A 189 -5.57 -21.64 2.32
N LEU A 190 -5.21 -22.00 1.08
CA LEU A 190 -4.95 -21.04 0.02
C LEU A 190 -6.24 -20.32 -0.42
N VAL A 191 -7.32 -21.10 -0.59
CA VAL A 191 -8.65 -20.57 -0.96
C VAL A 191 -9.21 -19.68 0.15
N ASP A 192 -9.09 -20.05 1.42
CA ASP A 192 -9.50 -19.24 2.57
C ASP A 192 -8.77 -17.88 2.62
N ARG A 193 -7.47 -17.85 2.29
CA ARG A 193 -6.69 -16.60 2.20
C ARG A 193 -7.11 -15.73 1.02
N MET A 194 -7.47 -16.35 -0.10
CA MET A 194 -7.95 -15.64 -1.28
C MET A 194 -9.33 -15.02 -1.02
N GLU A 195 -10.19 -15.72 -0.30
CA GLU A 195 -11.49 -15.22 0.14
C GLU A 195 -11.36 -14.03 1.10
N ALA A 196 -10.52 -14.15 2.14
CA ALA A 196 -10.22 -13.06 3.07
C ALA A 196 -9.60 -11.82 2.36
N PHE A 197 -8.86 -12.03 1.27
CA PHE A 197 -8.37 -10.94 0.43
C PHE A 197 -9.50 -10.33 -0.42
N SER A 198 -10.51 -11.10 -0.80
CA SER A 198 -11.63 -10.68 -1.65
C SER A 198 -12.76 -10.00 -0.86
N ASP A 199 -12.82 -10.15 0.46
CA ASP A 199 -13.83 -9.54 1.31
C ASP A 199 -13.63 -8.01 1.34
N ASP A 200 -14.58 -7.25 0.79
CA ASP A 200 -14.60 -5.78 0.75
C ASP A 200 -15.44 -5.17 1.90
N ALA A 201 -15.71 -5.94 2.97
CA ALA A 201 -16.41 -5.43 4.13
C ALA A 201 -15.63 -4.25 4.74
N LEU A 202 -16.31 -3.13 4.94
CA LEU A 202 -15.75 -1.97 5.61
C LEU A 202 -15.44 -2.33 7.07
N PRO A 203 -14.29 -1.90 7.63
CA PRO A 203 -13.95 -2.17 9.02
C PRO A 203 -14.96 -1.52 9.99
N ASP A 204 -15.37 -2.26 11.02
CA ASP A 204 -16.16 -1.73 12.14
C ASP A 204 -15.25 -0.99 13.13
N CYS A 205 -14.82 0.21 12.73
CA CYS A 205 -13.84 0.99 13.46
C CYS A 205 -14.38 1.56 14.76
N LYS A 206 -13.65 1.31 15.87
CA LYS A 206 -13.90 1.79 17.22
C LYS A 206 -12.63 2.28 17.88
N PRO A 207 -12.70 3.08 18.96
CA PRO A 207 -11.55 3.36 19.80
C PRO A 207 -10.99 2.08 20.44
N ILE A 208 -9.73 1.75 20.17
CA ILE A 208 -9.08 0.51 20.60
C ILE A 208 -7.72 0.83 21.22
N ASN A 209 -7.43 0.21 22.35
CA ASN A 209 -6.09 0.21 22.90
C ASN A 209 -5.17 -0.70 22.07
N ILE A 210 -4.27 -0.08 21.30
CA ILE A 210 -3.37 -0.82 20.41
C ILE A 210 -2.47 -1.82 21.15
N HIS A 211 -2.09 -1.54 22.40
CA HIS A 211 -1.24 -2.42 23.17
C HIS A 211 -1.96 -3.74 23.51
N GLN A 212 -3.27 -3.72 23.80
CA GLN A 212 -4.07 -4.93 24.02
C GLN A 212 -4.10 -5.82 22.76
N VAL A 213 -4.24 -5.21 21.58
CA VAL A 213 -4.18 -5.91 20.29
C VAL A 213 -2.81 -6.57 20.12
N LEU A 214 -1.72 -5.82 20.35
CA LEU A 214 -0.35 -6.30 20.20
C LEU A 214 0.00 -7.39 21.21
N ASP A 215 -0.49 -7.29 22.46
CA ASP A 215 -0.29 -8.33 23.47
C ASP A 215 -1.01 -9.64 23.10
N ARG A 216 -2.21 -9.54 22.54
CA ARG A 216 -2.92 -10.70 22.00
C ARG A 216 -2.18 -11.33 20.81
N VAL A 217 -1.64 -10.52 19.92
CA VAL A 217 -0.80 -10.98 18.79
C VAL A 217 0.47 -11.69 19.30
N LYS A 218 1.16 -11.11 20.30
CA LYS A 218 2.34 -11.73 20.93
C LYS A 218 2.00 -13.08 21.53
N ALA A 219 0.90 -13.18 22.28
CA ALA A 219 0.46 -14.43 22.89
C ALA A 219 0.16 -15.53 21.84
N LEU A 220 -0.52 -15.15 20.75
CA LEU A 220 -0.80 -16.06 19.63
C LEU A 220 0.49 -16.50 18.91
N ALA A 221 1.42 -15.57 18.70
CA ALA A 221 2.66 -15.85 18.00
C ALA A 221 3.62 -16.74 18.85
N ALA A 222 3.75 -16.47 20.14
CA ALA A 222 4.61 -17.20 21.06
C ALA A 222 4.26 -18.69 21.16
N ASN A 223 2.95 -19.01 21.10
CA ASN A 223 2.46 -20.38 21.13
C ASN A 223 2.41 -21.06 19.74
N GLY A 224 3.05 -20.47 18.74
CA GLY A 224 2.98 -20.96 17.36
C GLY A 224 4.17 -20.54 16.51
N VAL A 225 3.98 -19.52 15.66
CA VAL A 225 4.95 -19.16 14.62
C VAL A 225 6.26 -18.57 15.14
N ALA A 226 6.29 -18.05 16.36
CA ALA A 226 7.48 -17.46 17.00
C ALA A 226 8.03 -18.36 18.13
N ASP A 227 7.68 -19.63 18.15
CA ASP A 227 8.25 -20.59 19.11
C ASP A 227 9.78 -20.63 19.00
N GLY A 228 10.47 -20.56 20.15
CA GLY A 228 11.93 -20.50 20.20
C GLY A 228 12.57 -19.17 19.79
N LEU A 229 11.82 -18.13 19.44
CA LEU A 229 12.31 -16.79 19.13
C LEU A 229 12.24 -15.87 20.36
N GLN A 230 13.14 -14.90 20.41
CA GLN A 230 13.07 -13.83 21.40
C GLN A 230 12.05 -12.76 20.94
N LEU A 231 10.93 -12.67 21.68
CA LEU A 231 9.92 -11.63 21.49
C LEU A 231 10.10 -10.53 22.54
N SER A 232 10.28 -9.29 22.09
CA SER A 232 10.39 -8.11 22.96
C SER A 232 9.46 -6.99 22.50
N ASP A 233 9.07 -6.12 23.40
CA ASP A 233 8.24 -4.96 23.14
C ASP A 233 8.78 -3.69 23.80
N HIS A 234 8.55 -2.57 23.12
CA HIS A 234 8.84 -1.22 23.59
C HIS A 234 7.65 -0.33 23.29
N TYR A 235 6.71 -0.30 24.20
CA TYR A 235 5.45 0.42 24.03
C TYR A 235 5.55 1.83 24.63
N ASP A 236 5.02 2.80 23.91
CA ASP A 236 4.76 4.14 24.39
C ASP A 236 3.42 4.16 25.16
N PRO A 237 3.43 4.24 26.51
CA PRO A 237 2.18 4.17 27.28
C PRO A 237 1.28 5.40 27.14
N SER A 238 1.77 6.47 26.51
CA SER A 238 1.05 7.72 26.34
C SER A 238 0.18 7.76 25.08
N LEU A 239 0.17 6.67 24.28
CA LEU A 239 -0.57 6.65 23.03
C LEU A 239 -2.08 6.76 23.24
N PRO A 240 -2.76 7.64 22.50
CA PRO A 240 -4.22 7.67 22.45
C PRO A 240 -4.76 6.40 21.80
N PRO A 241 -6.05 6.05 22.01
CA PRO A 241 -6.66 4.91 21.36
C PRO A 241 -6.56 4.99 19.84
N ALA A 242 -6.21 3.89 19.19
CA ALA A 242 -6.32 3.73 17.74
C ALA A 242 -7.80 3.72 17.33
N TYR A 243 -8.10 4.20 16.14
CA TYR A 243 -9.43 4.06 15.55
C TYR A 243 -9.39 2.94 14.51
N GLY A 244 -10.00 1.79 14.83
CA GLY A 244 -9.91 0.61 13.98
C GLY A 244 -10.85 -0.53 14.38
N ASP A 245 -10.78 -1.61 13.62
CA ASP A 245 -11.46 -2.88 13.86
C ASP A 245 -10.48 -3.85 14.53
N GLU A 246 -10.81 -4.33 15.72
CA GLU A 246 -9.91 -5.13 16.56
C GLU A 246 -9.46 -6.41 15.85
N ASP A 247 -10.38 -7.15 15.24
CA ASP A 247 -10.08 -8.42 14.59
C ASP A 247 -9.19 -8.22 13.35
N GLN A 248 -9.47 -7.17 12.56
CA GLN A 248 -8.63 -6.81 11.41
C GLN A 248 -7.24 -6.32 11.85
N LEU A 249 -7.14 -5.54 12.95
CA LEU A 249 -5.85 -5.12 13.49
C LEU A 249 -5.03 -6.31 14.00
N ILE A 250 -5.67 -7.27 14.69
CA ILE A 250 -5.01 -8.52 15.08
C ILE A 250 -4.50 -9.24 13.84
N GLN A 251 -5.29 -9.32 12.78
CA GLN A 251 -4.91 -9.99 11.53
C GLN A 251 -3.73 -9.29 10.85
N ILE A 252 -3.70 -7.95 10.80
CA ILE A 252 -2.58 -7.16 10.29
C ILE A 252 -1.30 -7.52 11.02
N PHE A 253 -1.29 -7.37 12.35
CA PHE A 253 -0.07 -7.54 13.12
C PHE A 253 0.36 -9.00 13.23
N LEU A 254 -0.58 -9.96 13.27
CA LEU A 254 -0.25 -11.38 13.23
C LEU A 254 0.43 -11.77 11.91
N ASN A 255 -0.03 -11.23 10.77
CA ASN A 255 0.64 -11.46 9.47
C ASN A 255 2.06 -10.88 9.46
N LEU A 256 2.26 -9.67 10.00
CA LEU A 256 3.58 -9.05 10.07
C LEU A 256 4.52 -9.82 11.02
N VAL A 257 4.05 -10.19 12.22
CA VAL A 257 4.84 -10.99 13.19
C VAL A 257 5.16 -12.35 12.62
N LYS A 258 4.24 -12.99 11.89
CA LYS A 258 4.50 -14.26 11.20
C LYS A 258 5.59 -14.13 10.15
N ASN A 259 5.58 -13.08 9.34
CA ASN A 259 6.62 -12.82 8.36
C ASN A 259 7.98 -12.60 9.03
N ALA A 260 8.00 -11.83 10.13
CA ALA A 260 9.18 -11.56 10.94
C ALA A 260 9.72 -12.86 11.58
N ALA A 261 8.84 -13.73 12.12
CA ALA A 261 9.23 -15.01 12.70
C ALA A 261 9.86 -15.93 11.66
N GLU A 262 9.24 -16.05 10.50
CA GLU A 262 9.77 -16.87 9.41
C GLU A 262 11.15 -16.37 8.93
N ALA A 263 11.35 -15.05 8.87
CA ALA A 263 12.64 -14.45 8.54
C ALA A 263 13.69 -14.70 9.64
N ALA A 264 13.30 -14.55 10.91
CA ALA A 264 14.18 -14.76 12.06
C ALA A 264 14.59 -16.24 12.21
N HIS A 265 13.68 -17.20 11.97
CA HIS A 265 14.01 -18.64 11.90
C HIS A 265 14.98 -18.96 10.77
N GLY A 266 14.91 -18.23 9.64
CA GLY A 266 15.80 -18.39 8.49
C GLY A 266 17.28 -18.11 8.79
N ARG A 267 17.62 -17.51 9.94
CA ARG A 267 19.02 -17.34 10.40
C ARG A 267 19.72 -18.68 10.68
N GLY A 268 18.98 -19.66 11.22
CA GLY A 268 19.54 -20.97 11.54
C GLY A 268 20.53 -21.02 12.72
N ASP A 269 20.83 -19.87 13.36
CA ASP A 269 21.76 -19.75 14.49
C ASP A 269 21.07 -19.77 15.89
N GLY A 270 19.75 -19.93 15.93
CA GLY A 270 18.94 -19.93 17.16
C GLY A 270 18.85 -18.57 17.87
N ARG A 271 19.33 -17.50 17.24
CA ARG A 271 19.34 -16.12 17.79
C ARG A 271 18.28 -15.22 17.12
N GLY A 272 17.24 -15.82 16.60
CA GLY A 272 16.14 -15.06 15.98
C GLY A 272 15.41 -14.22 17.02
N ALA A 273 15.18 -12.95 16.68
CA ALA A 273 14.51 -11.98 17.56
C ALA A 273 13.52 -11.12 16.77
N ILE A 274 12.41 -10.81 17.44
CA ILE A 274 11.38 -9.90 16.95
C ILE A 274 11.15 -8.86 18.02
N THR A 275 11.12 -7.59 17.63
CA THR A 275 10.81 -6.48 18.52
C THR A 275 9.63 -5.68 18.00
N ILE A 276 8.67 -5.41 18.87
CA ILE A 276 7.49 -4.59 18.57
C ILE A 276 7.66 -3.23 19.24
N HIS A 277 7.57 -2.15 18.48
CA HIS A 277 7.63 -0.80 19.00
C HIS A 277 6.34 -0.06 18.71
N THR A 278 5.91 0.79 19.65
CA THR A 278 4.86 1.77 19.41
C THR A 278 5.37 3.17 19.68
N ALA A 279 4.90 4.16 18.92
CA ALA A 279 5.29 5.55 19.10
C ALA A 279 4.22 6.52 18.58
N TYR A 280 4.24 7.75 19.08
CA TYR A 280 3.45 8.85 18.54
C TYR A 280 4.27 9.65 17.52
N ARG A 281 3.76 9.79 16.30
CA ARG A 281 4.40 10.56 15.21
C ARG A 281 3.67 11.87 14.98
N HIS A 282 4.25 12.96 15.42
CA HIS A 282 3.70 14.30 15.15
C HIS A 282 3.73 14.63 13.66
N GLY A 283 2.68 15.31 13.18
CA GLY A 283 2.64 15.89 11.83
C GLY A 283 2.25 14.93 10.70
N VAL A 284 2.02 13.66 10.96
CA VAL A 284 1.52 12.73 9.94
C VAL A 284 0.01 12.92 9.78
N LYS A 285 -0.40 13.48 8.64
CA LYS A 285 -1.81 13.57 8.23
C LYS A 285 -2.00 12.68 7.02
N LEU A 286 -2.85 11.68 7.13
CA LEU A 286 -3.23 10.83 6.02
C LEU A 286 -4.45 11.40 5.32
N ARG A 287 -4.49 11.26 3.99
CA ARG A 287 -5.63 11.68 3.20
C ARG A 287 -6.77 10.67 3.44
N ALA A 288 -7.90 11.14 3.89
CA ALA A 288 -9.08 10.30 4.01
C ALA A 288 -9.56 9.83 2.62
N ALA A 289 -10.10 8.62 2.56
CA ALA A 289 -10.85 8.16 1.39
C ALA A 289 -12.03 9.12 1.12
N LYS A 290 -12.48 9.20 -0.16
CA LYS A 290 -13.55 10.13 -0.58
C LYS A 290 -14.71 10.17 0.43
N GLY A 291 -14.92 11.34 1.04
CA GLY A 291 -16.05 11.61 1.94
C GLY A 291 -15.77 11.54 3.45
N GLN A 292 -14.55 11.23 3.87
CA GLN A 292 -14.17 11.25 5.28
C GLN A 292 -13.28 12.48 5.59
N SER A 293 -13.44 13.05 6.78
CA SER A 293 -12.58 14.14 7.26
C SER A 293 -11.13 13.66 7.39
N LEU A 294 -10.16 14.55 7.12
CA LEU A 294 -8.72 14.31 7.28
C LEU A 294 -8.44 13.87 8.73
N ARG A 295 -8.20 12.58 8.95
CA ARG A 295 -7.71 12.09 10.24
C ARG A 295 -6.19 12.05 10.22
N GLY A 296 -5.56 12.54 11.29
CA GLY A 296 -4.14 12.28 11.50
C GLY A 296 -3.94 10.79 11.76
N ALA A 297 -2.85 10.21 11.26
CA ALA A 297 -2.45 8.85 11.62
C ALA A 297 -1.11 8.87 12.38
N PRO A 298 -1.13 9.46 13.58
CA PRO A 298 0.11 9.64 14.35
C PRO A 298 0.55 8.37 15.10
N LEU A 299 -0.32 7.34 15.19
CA LEU A 299 -0.01 6.12 15.90
C LEU A 299 0.84 5.21 15.01
N GLU A 300 2.09 5.02 15.39
CA GLU A 300 3.05 4.15 14.71
C GLU A 300 3.20 2.83 15.47
N VAL A 301 3.09 1.72 14.75
CA VAL A 301 3.52 0.39 15.21
C VAL A 301 4.62 -0.11 14.28
N ARG A 302 5.76 -0.49 14.85
CA ARG A 302 6.87 -1.10 14.13
C ARG A 302 7.07 -2.54 14.57
N ILE A 303 7.24 -3.43 13.59
CA ILE A 303 7.64 -4.83 13.82
C ILE A 303 8.98 -5.02 13.16
N GLN A 304 9.99 -5.29 13.97
CA GLN A 304 11.37 -5.45 13.55
C GLN A 304 11.81 -6.89 13.78
N ASP A 305 12.44 -7.49 12.77
CA ASP A 305 13.14 -8.76 12.87
C ASP A 305 14.64 -8.60 12.60
N ASN A 306 15.41 -9.57 13.02
CA ASN A 306 16.85 -9.65 12.76
C ASN A 306 17.19 -10.71 11.68
N GLY A 307 16.25 -11.01 10.80
CA GLY A 307 16.39 -11.97 9.71
C GLY A 307 17.39 -11.54 8.61
N PRO A 308 17.49 -12.29 7.51
CA PRO A 308 18.46 -12.04 6.45
C PRO A 308 18.17 -10.78 5.61
N GLY A 309 17.01 -10.15 5.81
CA GLY A 309 16.57 -9.02 5.01
C GLY A 309 15.78 -9.42 3.76
N VAL A 310 15.21 -8.41 3.11
CA VAL A 310 14.45 -8.56 1.86
C VAL A 310 15.39 -8.42 0.66
N PRO A 311 15.43 -9.41 -0.26
CA PRO A 311 16.21 -9.32 -1.48
C PRO A 311 15.86 -8.08 -2.31
N GLY A 312 16.89 -7.42 -2.89
CA GLY A 312 16.70 -6.15 -3.61
C GLY A 312 15.66 -6.21 -4.73
N HIS A 313 15.67 -7.30 -5.52
CA HIS A 313 14.74 -7.49 -6.65
C HIS A 313 13.26 -7.65 -6.24
N LEU A 314 12.96 -7.92 -4.96
CA LEU A 314 11.60 -8.07 -4.45
C LEU A 314 11.07 -6.84 -3.74
N ARG A 315 11.93 -5.86 -3.44
CA ARG A 315 11.53 -4.69 -2.64
C ARG A 315 10.39 -3.91 -3.26
N GLU A 316 10.40 -3.74 -4.57
CA GLU A 316 9.38 -2.99 -5.32
C GLU A 316 8.04 -3.73 -5.40
N SER A 317 8.07 -5.06 -5.38
CA SER A 317 6.88 -5.89 -5.51
C SER A 317 6.43 -6.56 -4.20
N LEU A 318 7.07 -6.24 -3.06
CA LEU A 318 6.87 -6.92 -1.79
C LEU A 318 5.41 -6.95 -1.30
N PHE A 319 4.66 -5.89 -1.59
CA PHE A 319 3.26 -5.74 -1.22
C PHE A 319 2.28 -6.23 -2.31
N GLN A 320 2.79 -6.65 -3.47
CA GLN A 320 1.93 -7.17 -4.54
C GLN A 320 1.44 -8.58 -4.21
N PRO A 321 0.21 -8.94 -4.60
CA PRO A 321 -0.32 -10.28 -4.44
C PRO A 321 0.55 -11.31 -5.17
N PHE A 322 0.62 -12.52 -4.60
CA PHE A 322 1.34 -13.67 -5.14
C PHE A 322 2.87 -13.53 -5.20
N VAL A 323 3.45 -12.45 -4.65
CA VAL A 323 4.90 -12.30 -4.51
C VAL A 323 5.36 -12.97 -3.22
N SER A 324 6.26 -13.95 -3.35
CA SER A 324 6.80 -14.70 -2.21
C SER A 324 8.18 -15.27 -2.55
N THR A 325 9.10 -15.21 -1.61
CA THR A 325 10.39 -15.94 -1.67
C THR A 325 10.29 -17.40 -1.25
N LYS A 326 9.13 -17.82 -0.73
CA LYS A 326 8.92 -19.09 -0.06
C LYS A 326 8.27 -20.09 -1.00
N ALA A 327 8.82 -21.32 -1.08
CA ALA A 327 8.26 -22.39 -1.90
C ALA A 327 6.78 -22.73 -1.56
N ASN A 328 6.38 -22.50 -0.32
CA ASN A 328 5.01 -22.79 0.19
C ASN A 328 4.21 -21.51 0.54
N GLY A 329 4.72 -20.33 0.24
CA GLY A 329 4.07 -19.05 0.54
C GLY A 329 3.08 -18.66 -0.57
N ALA A 330 1.83 -18.40 -0.22
CA ALA A 330 0.82 -17.92 -1.18
C ALA A 330 1.11 -16.49 -1.71
N GLY A 331 2.03 -15.74 -1.09
CA GLY A 331 2.31 -14.36 -1.45
C GLY A 331 1.16 -13.37 -1.18
N LEU A 332 0.16 -13.77 -0.38
CA LEU A 332 -1.03 -12.94 -0.12
C LEU A 332 -0.97 -12.19 1.22
N GLY A 333 -0.05 -12.56 2.13
CA GLY A 333 -0.02 -12.01 3.49
C GLY A 333 0.22 -10.50 3.54
N LEU A 334 1.24 -9.99 2.85
CA LEU A 334 1.56 -8.55 2.84
C LEU A 334 0.57 -7.76 1.99
N ALA A 335 0.06 -8.32 0.91
CA ALA A 335 -1.00 -7.70 0.12
C ALA A 335 -2.28 -7.52 0.95
N LEU A 336 -2.66 -8.52 1.76
CA LEU A 336 -3.78 -8.44 2.69
C LEU A 336 -3.53 -7.37 3.77
N VAL A 337 -2.32 -7.31 4.33
CA VAL A 337 -1.95 -6.26 5.30
C VAL A 337 -2.13 -4.88 4.68
N THR A 338 -1.65 -4.67 3.45
CA THR A 338 -1.81 -3.38 2.75
C THR A 338 -3.28 -3.03 2.55
N LYS A 339 -4.10 -3.99 2.13
CA LYS A 339 -5.55 -3.80 1.96
C LYS A 339 -6.22 -3.39 3.27
N LEU A 340 -5.98 -4.15 4.35
CA LEU A 340 -6.59 -3.89 5.65
C LEU A 340 -6.12 -2.55 6.24
N VAL A 341 -4.82 -2.25 6.19
CA VAL A 341 -4.27 -0.96 6.64
C VAL A 341 -4.89 0.20 5.88
N SER A 342 -5.00 0.09 4.54
CA SER A 342 -5.65 1.11 3.71
C SER A 342 -7.14 1.27 4.05
N GLY A 343 -7.86 0.17 4.33
CA GLY A 343 -9.25 0.19 4.77
C GLY A 343 -9.45 0.97 6.08
N HIS A 344 -8.47 0.97 6.97
CA HIS A 344 -8.44 1.77 8.20
C HIS A 344 -8.01 3.23 7.96
N GLY A 345 -7.70 3.63 6.73
CA GLY A 345 -7.10 4.94 6.46
C GLY A 345 -5.67 5.05 6.99
N GLY A 346 -4.99 3.93 7.19
CA GLY A 346 -3.60 3.84 7.64
C GLY A 346 -2.61 3.77 6.48
N LEU A 347 -1.33 3.65 6.82
CA LEU A 347 -0.21 3.51 5.90
C LEU A 347 0.73 2.41 6.36
N ILE A 348 1.30 1.65 5.41
CA ILE A 348 2.36 0.68 5.70
C ILE A 348 3.57 0.95 4.83
N ASP A 349 4.75 0.89 5.41
CA ASP A 349 6.02 0.88 4.72
C ASP A 349 7.01 -0.11 5.37
N PHE A 350 8.19 -0.27 4.78
CA PHE A 350 9.24 -1.10 5.35
C PHE A 350 10.64 -0.56 5.03
N GLU A 351 11.58 -0.87 5.92
CA GLU A 351 13.02 -0.70 5.73
C GLU A 351 13.68 -2.06 5.92
N SER A 352 14.63 -2.43 5.05
CA SER A 352 15.29 -3.72 5.15
C SER A 352 16.74 -3.67 4.77
N GLU A 353 17.57 -4.22 5.65
CA GLU A 353 18.99 -4.47 5.50
C GLU A 353 19.29 -5.91 5.97
N PRO A 354 20.39 -6.54 5.54
CA PRO A 354 20.81 -7.80 6.13
C PRO A 354 20.95 -7.71 7.65
N GLY A 355 20.23 -8.55 8.38
CA GLY A 355 20.20 -8.53 9.85
C GLY A 355 19.14 -7.61 10.46
N ARG A 356 18.37 -6.86 9.68
CA ARG A 356 17.30 -6.00 10.18
C ARG A 356 16.25 -5.72 9.11
N THR A 357 15.02 -6.19 9.35
CA THR A 357 13.85 -5.73 8.59
C THR A 357 12.84 -5.10 9.54
N THR A 358 12.33 -3.95 9.20
CA THR A 358 11.34 -3.22 10.00
C THR A 358 10.13 -2.90 9.13
N PHE A 359 8.98 -3.45 9.46
CA PHE A 359 7.70 -3.01 8.92
C PHE A 359 7.11 -1.95 9.83
N ARG A 360 6.61 -0.88 9.24
CA ARG A 360 6.02 0.27 9.93
C ARG A 360 4.58 0.45 9.48
N VAL A 361 3.66 0.45 10.43
CA VAL A 361 2.23 0.70 10.20
C VAL A 361 1.86 2.00 10.91
N LEU A 362 1.22 2.91 10.19
CA LEU A 362 0.65 4.14 10.73
C LEU A 362 -0.88 4.00 10.75
N LEU A 363 -1.48 4.27 11.89
CA LEU A 363 -2.92 4.14 12.11
C LEU A 363 -3.53 5.47 12.56
N PRO A 364 -4.80 5.74 12.20
CA PRO A 364 -5.53 6.86 12.76
C PRO A 364 -5.82 6.62 14.24
N ILE A 365 -5.93 7.74 14.98
CA ILE A 365 -6.38 7.74 16.36
C ILE A 365 -7.86 8.10 16.44
N ALA A 366 -8.52 7.67 17.52
CA ALA A 366 -9.87 8.10 17.83
C ALA A 366 -9.90 9.60 18.16
N SER A 367 -10.94 10.29 17.73
CA SER A 367 -11.20 11.67 18.17
C SER A 367 -11.70 11.70 19.62
N GLU A 368 -11.58 12.85 20.29
CA GLU A 368 -12.07 13.02 21.68
C GLU A 368 -13.57 12.73 21.81
N GLU A 369 -14.36 12.94 20.74
CA GLU A 369 -15.80 12.66 20.71
C GLU A 369 -16.13 11.16 20.60
N GLU A 370 -15.19 10.33 20.16
CA GLU A 370 -15.38 8.90 19.95
C GLU A 370 -14.91 8.06 21.14
N VAL A 371 -14.14 8.64 22.06
CA VAL A 371 -13.66 7.95 23.26
C VAL A 371 -14.75 8.01 24.32
N PRO A 372 -15.38 6.87 24.71
CA PRO A 372 -16.34 6.87 25.81
C PRO A 372 -15.62 7.29 27.09
N GLY A 373 -16.19 8.30 27.80
CA GLY A 373 -15.68 8.85 29.04
C GLY A 373 -15.74 7.83 30.20
#